data_773ab290f208c904d059e87e815c5dd2
#
_entry.id   773ab290f208c904d059e87e815c5dd2
#
_cell.length_a   1.000
_cell.length_b   1.000
_cell.length_c   1.000
_cell.angle_alpha   90.00
_cell.angle_beta   90.00
_cell.angle_gamma   90.00
#
_symmetry.space_group_name_H-M   'P 1'
#
loop_
_entity.id
_entity.type
_entity.pdbx_description
1 polymer ?
#
loop_
_entity_poly.entity_id
_entity_poly.type
_entity_poly.pdbx_seq_one_letter_code
_entity_poly.pdbx_strand_id
1 'polypeptide(L)'
;MTEDPPLYSTPHRQATAEEVEAAYHDNKMAQVLYHDWESETYDEKWSISFDERCITYARGRFDQAVSSDIRNAELPYGKALELGCGTGFFLLNLMQSGVATSGELTDLSPGMVEVALRNGQQLGLQVNGRVADAETIPYPDNTFDLVVGHAMLHHIPDPEQSLAEVIRVLKPGGRFVFAGEPSTIGDKYARAISTLTWKIVTTVTKLGPLRKYRRPQEELDESSRAQALEAVVDIHTFTPTELRNAARRAGAVEVEVNAEEFAAALEGWPIRTFEAAVPADQLSLRYHFFAFNLFKAATWLDEHFFKRFIPQSWFYNLLVTGVKPFVTARPRPAGPSRHPIPTVR
;
A
#
# COMPACT_ATOMS: atom_id res chain seq x y z
N MET A 1 24.39 -7.44 21.13
CA MET A 1 23.22 -8.33 21.11
C MET A 1 22.04 -7.41 21.31
N THR A 2 21.46 -6.96 20.24
CA THR A 2 20.19 -6.23 20.27
C THR A 2 19.12 -7.30 20.39
N GLU A 3 18.38 -7.27 21.50
CA GLU A 3 17.21 -8.11 21.67
C GLU A 3 16.23 -7.80 20.53
N ASP A 4 15.82 -8.86 19.82
CA ASP A 4 14.72 -8.75 18.85
C ASP A 4 13.49 -8.21 19.59
N PRO A 5 12.71 -7.32 18.98
CA PRO A 5 11.48 -6.84 19.59
C PRO A 5 10.58 -8.03 19.91
N PRO A 6 9.83 -7.99 21.02
CA PRO A 6 8.98 -9.11 21.40
C PRO A 6 8.02 -9.42 20.27
N LEU A 7 7.98 -10.67 19.85
CA LEU A 7 7.00 -11.20 18.91
C LEU A 7 5.61 -11.04 19.52
N TYR A 8 4.85 -10.08 19.02
CA TYR A 8 3.54 -9.71 19.56
C TYR A 8 2.48 -10.81 19.40
N SER A 9 2.65 -11.75 18.49
CA SER A 9 1.72 -12.88 18.35
C SER A 9 2.35 -14.12 17.74
N THR A 10 1.76 -15.27 18.01
CA THR A 10 1.88 -16.45 17.15
C THR A 10 1.03 -16.19 15.91
N PRO A 11 1.56 -16.37 14.69
CA PRO A 11 0.79 -16.16 13.46
C PRO A 11 -0.58 -16.86 13.50
N HIS A 12 -1.59 -16.20 12.96
CA HIS A 12 -2.96 -16.73 12.77
C HIS A 12 -3.78 -16.98 14.06
N ARG A 13 -3.36 -16.49 15.22
CA ARG A 13 -4.21 -16.56 16.41
C ARG A 13 -5.10 -15.33 16.57
N GLN A 14 -6.29 -15.53 17.12
CA GLN A 14 -7.13 -14.41 17.52
C GLN A 14 -6.48 -13.65 18.69
N ALA A 15 -6.47 -12.30 18.57
CA ALA A 15 -6.02 -11.43 19.63
C ALA A 15 -6.91 -11.56 20.87
N THR A 16 -6.31 -11.52 22.06
CA THR A 16 -7.07 -11.45 23.32
C THR A 16 -7.73 -10.09 23.49
N ALA A 17 -8.74 -10.00 24.34
CA ALA A 17 -9.40 -8.73 24.64
C ALA A 17 -8.42 -7.67 25.20
N GLU A 18 -7.43 -8.10 25.98
CA GLU A 18 -6.38 -7.23 26.55
C GLU A 18 -5.45 -6.69 25.48
N GLU A 19 -5.09 -7.51 24.49
CA GLU A 19 -4.27 -7.08 23.33
C GLU A 19 -5.03 -6.11 22.44
N VAL A 20 -6.31 -6.34 22.19
CA VAL A 20 -7.17 -5.43 21.43
C VAL A 20 -7.29 -4.08 22.14
N GLU A 21 -7.47 -4.07 23.47
CA GLU A 21 -7.52 -2.82 24.24
C GLU A 21 -6.17 -2.08 24.21
N ALA A 22 -5.06 -2.81 24.35
CA ALA A 22 -3.72 -2.22 24.23
C ALA A 22 -3.45 -1.62 22.84
N ALA A 23 -3.94 -2.27 21.78
CA ALA A 23 -3.80 -1.82 20.40
C ALA A 23 -4.47 -0.47 20.12
N TYR A 24 -5.50 -0.08 20.86
CA TYR A 24 -6.07 1.27 20.73
C TYR A 24 -5.11 2.39 21.14
N HIS A 25 -4.04 2.06 21.84
CA HIS A 25 -3.01 3.00 22.32
C HIS A 25 -1.64 2.78 21.64
N ASP A 26 -1.50 1.72 20.83
CA ASP A 26 -0.28 1.39 20.10
C ASP A 26 -0.62 1.02 18.65
N ASN A 27 -0.43 1.97 17.74
CA ASN A 27 -0.77 1.78 16.34
C ASN A 27 0.00 0.61 15.68
N LYS A 28 1.29 0.41 16.00
CA LYS A 28 2.07 -0.71 15.45
C LYS A 28 1.54 -2.04 15.94
N MET A 29 1.15 -2.13 17.20
CA MET A 29 0.50 -3.32 17.75
C MET A 29 -0.85 -3.55 17.06
N ALA A 30 -1.63 -2.50 16.83
CA ALA A 30 -2.90 -2.61 16.08
C ALA A 30 -2.68 -3.16 14.67
N GLN A 31 -1.66 -2.67 13.96
CA GLN A 31 -1.27 -3.17 12.63
C GLN A 31 -0.96 -4.67 12.66
N VAL A 32 -0.08 -5.10 13.59
CA VAL A 32 0.29 -6.51 13.71
C VAL A 32 -0.93 -7.39 13.98
N LEU A 33 -1.74 -7.04 14.98
CA LEU A 33 -2.89 -7.86 15.37
C LEU A 33 -3.96 -7.94 14.27
N TYR A 34 -4.22 -6.83 13.59
CA TYR A 34 -5.19 -6.78 12.51
C TYR A 34 -4.74 -7.62 11.32
N HIS A 35 -3.52 -7.40 10.84
CA HIS A 35 -3.02 -8.09 9.65
C HIS A 35 -2.68 -9.57 9.91
N ASP A 36 -2.19 -9.93 11.09
CA ASP A 36 -1.99 -11.33 11.46
C ASP A 36 -3.29 -12.11 11.45
N TRP A 37 -4.34 -11.52 12.03
CA TRP A 37 -5.67 -12.14 12.06
C TRP A 37 -6.26 -12.35 10.66
N GLU A 38 -6.08 -11.38 9.76
CA GLU A 38 -6.62 -11.45 8.39
C GLU A 38 -5.76 -12.24 7.40
N SER A 39 -4.51 -12.54 7.73
CA SER A 39 -3.49 -12.98 6.76
C SER A 39 -3.92 -14.17 5.89
N GLU A 40 -4.60 -15.17 6.42
CA GLU A 40 -5.05 -16.34 5.65
C GLU A 40 -6.28 -16.06 4.77
N THR A 41 -7.09 -15.06 5.09
CA THR A 41 -8.31 -14.69 4.34
C THR A 41 -8.16 -13.40 3.57
N TYR A 42 -7.00 -12.76 3.67
CA TYR A 42 -6.73 -11.43 3.10
C TYR A 42 -6.90 -11.41 1.58
N ASP A 43 -6.36 -12.41 0.90
CA ASP A 43 -6.45 -12.50 -0.56
C ASP A 43 -7.90 -12.66 -1.04
N GLU A 44 -8.71 -13.44 -0.33
CA GLU A 44 -10.14 -13.61 -0.64
C GLU A 44 -10.90 -12.30 -0.38
N LYS A 45 -10.69 -11.69 0.78
CA LYS A 45 -11.34 -10.42 1.18
C LYS A 45 -11.10 -9.31 0.18
N TRP A 46 -9.86 -9.16 -0.28
CA TRP A 46 -9.45 -8.09 -1.18
C TRP A 46 -9.41 -8.50 -2.65
N SER A 47 -9.87 -9.73 -2.97
CA SER A 47 -9.84 -10.28 -4.32
C SER A 47 -8.45 -10.26 -4.96
N ILE A 48 -7.43 -10.48 -4.14
CA ILE A 48 -6.04 -10.60 -4.57
C ILE A 48 -5.85 -11.94 -5.27
N SER A 49 -5.10 -11.94 -6.35
CA SER A 49 -4.67 -13.14 -7.07
C SER A 49 -3.30 -12.92 -7.70
N PHE A 50 -2.74 -13.98 -8.21
CA PHE A 50 -1.45 -13.97 -8.92
C PHE A 50 -1.64 -14.42 -10.37
N ASP A 51 -2.84 -14.20 -10.92
CA ASP A 51 -3.23 -14.43 -12.30
C ASP A 51 -3.09 -13.15 -13.15
N GLU A 52 -3.37 -13.28 -14.44
CA GLU A 52 -3.25 -12.20 -15.42
C GLU A 52 -3.98 -10.91 -15.02
N ARG A 53 -5.07 -11.00 -14.26
CA ARG A 53 -5.82 -9.83 -13.79
C ARG A 53 -4.98 -8.98 -12.85
N CYS A 54 -4.40 -9.57 -11.82
CA CYS A 54 -3.60 -8.83 -10.84
C CYS A 54 -2.19 -8.53 -11.34
N ILE A 55 -1.61 -9.37 -12.20
CA ILE A 55 -0.37 -9.07 -12.93
C ILE A 55 -0.56 -7.79 -13.77
N THR A 56 -1.63 -7.71 -14.57
CA THR A 56 -1.95 -6.53 -15.38
C THR A 56 -2.20 -5.31 -14.53
N TYR A 57 -2.91 -5.45 -13.40
CA TYR A 57 -3.13 -4.35 -12.45
C TYR A 57 -1.83 -3.82 -11.89
N ALA A 58 -1.01 -4.65 -11.25
CA ALA A 58 0.24 -4.25 -10.63
C ALA A 58 1.20 -3.62 -11.65
N ARG A 59 1.33 -4.25 -12.82
CA ARG A 59 2.13 -3.72 -13.93
C ARG A 59 1.60 -2.37 -14.41
N GLY A 60 0.30 -2.20 -14.55
CA GLY A 60 -0.33 -0.93 -14.94
C GLY A 60 -0.03 0.21 -13.96
N ARG A 61 -0.02 -0.06 -12.65
CA ARG A 61 0.36 0.92 -11.62
C ARG A 61 1.82 1.33 -11.74
N PHE A 62 2.70 0.35 -11.89
CA PHE A 62 4.12 0.61 -12.14
C PHE A 62 4.32 1.45 -13.41
N ASP A 63 3.67 1.09 -14.51
CA ASP A 63 3.79 1.76 -15.80
C ASP A 63 3.22 3.19 -15.79
N GLN A 64 2.27 3.50 -14.92
CA GLN A 64 1.79 4.88 -14.70
C GLN A 64 2.77 5.72 -13.88
N ALA A 65 3.45 5.09 -12.92
CA ALA A 65 4.43 5.77 -12.08
C ALA A 65 5.75 6.03 -12.82
N VAL A 66 6.11 5.19 -13.81
CA VAL A 66 7.42 5.21 -14.47
C VAL A 66 7.23 5.36 -15.99
N SER A 67 7.80 6.40 -16.59
CA SER A 67 7.67 6.66 -18.03
C SER A 67 8.23 5.52 -18.89
N SER A 68 7.74 5.40 -20.14
CA SER A 68 8.18 4.35 -21.08
C SER A 68 9.69 4.37 -21.35
N ASP A 69 10.28 5.55 -21.45
CA ASP A 69 11.70 5.70 -21.74
C ASP A 69 12.56 5.19 -20.59
N ILE A 70 12.13 5.49 -19.35
CA ILE A 70 12.78 5.00 -18.12
C ILE A 70 12.63 3.48 -18.03
N ARG A 71 11.43 2.93 -18.25
CA ARG A 71 11.21 1.47 -18.23
C ARG A 71 12.11 0.74 -19.24
N ASN A 72 12.23 1.27 -20.44
CA ASN A 72 13.07 0.69 -21.49
C ASN A 72 14.57 0.68 -21.12
N ALA A 73 15.00 1.64 -20.30
CA ALA A 73 16.38 1.76 -19.85
C ALA A 73 16.69 0.96 -18.56
N GLU A 74 15.73 0.85 -17.65
CA GLU A 74 15.95 0.32 -16.29
C GLU A 74 15.48 -1.12 -16.09
N LEU A 75 14.50 -1.62 -16.87
CA LEU A 75 13.97 -2.97 -16.67
C LEU A 75 14.84 -4.08 -17.27
N PRO A 76 14.90 -5.26 -16.63
CA PRO A 76 14.38 -5.56 -15.29
C PRO A 76 15.32 -5.08 -14.18
N TYR A 77 14.77 -4.68 -13.04
CA TYR A 77 15.56 -4.42 -11.84
C TYR A 77 16.14 -5.72 -11.28
N GLY A 78 17.38 -5.67 -10.79
CA GLY A 78 18.05 -6.86 -10.26
C GLY A 78 17.48 -7.33 -8.92
N LYS A 79 17.48 -6.43 -7.94
CA LYS A 79 17.00 -6.72 -6.58
C LYS A 79 15.97 -5.69 -6.13
N ALA A 80 14.75 -6.15 -5.85
CA ALA A 80 13.68 -5.32 -5.35
C ALA A 80 13.37 -5.60 -3.87
N LEU A 81 12.83 -4.59 -3.17
CA LEU A 81 12.25 -4.70 -1.83
C LEU A 81 10.79 -4.28 -1.87
N GLU A 82 9.91 -5.03 -1.23
CA GLU A 82 8.56 -4.59 -0.93
C GLU A 82 8.43 -4.28 0.57
N LEU A 83 7.94 -3.09 0.88
CA LEU A 83 7.58 -2.66 2.23
C LEU A 83 6.08 -2.81 2.43
N GLY A 84 5.67 -3.32 3.59
CA GLY A 84 4.25 -3.62 3.85
C GLY A 84 3.73 -4.60 2.80
N CYS A 85 4.42 -5.73 2.64
CA CYS A 85 4.16 -6.64 1.51
C CYS A 85 2.79 -7.32 1.60
N GLY A 86 2.14 -7.33 2.78
CA GLY A 86 0.94 -8.13 2.97
C GLY A 86 1.19 -9.57 2.51
N THR A 87 0.33 -10.09 1.65
CA THR A 87 0.47 -11.42 1.05
C THR A 87 1.41 -11.49 -0.15
N GLY A 88 2.16 -10.41 -0.45
CA GLY A 88 3.07 -10.31 -1.58
C GLY A 88 2.42 -9.82 -2.87
N PHE A 89 1.23 -9.23 -2.77
CA PHE A 89 0.41 -8.84 -3.92
C PHE A 89 1.16 -8.02 -4.96
N PHE A 90 1.88 -6.99 -4.57
CA PHE A 90 2.40 -6.05 -5.55
C PHE A 90 3.71 -6.54 -6.17
N LEU A 91 4.73 -6.88 -5.36
CA LEU A 91 6.03 -7.29 -5.89
C LEU A 91 5.97 -8.63 -6.63
N LEU A 92 5.23 -9.63 -6.12
CA LEU A 92 5.16 -10.92 -6.81
C LEU A 92 4.52 -10.79 -8.20
N ASN A 93 3.47 -9.97 -8.34
CA ASN A 93 2.86 -9.69 -9.63
C ASN A 93 3.79 -8.84 -10.54
N LEU A 94 4.54 -7.90 -9.98
CA LEU A 94 5.56 -7.16 -10.73
C LEU A 94 6.69 -8.07 -11.20
N MET A 95 7.12 -9.04 -10.41
CA MET A 95 8.14 -10.02 -10.81
C MET A 95 7.62 -10.93 -11.93
N GLN A 96 6.37 -11.40 -11.86
CA GLN A 96 5.74 -12.16 -12.94
C GLN A 96 5.66 -11.36 -14.25
N SER A 97 5.49 -10.04 -14.17
CA SER A 97 5.47 -9.13 -15.33
C SER A 97 6.85 -8.70 -15.82
N GLY A 98 7.93 -9.22 -15.23
CA GLY A 98 9.32 -8.93 -15.63
C GLY A 98 9.85 -7.58 -15.16
N VAL A 99 9.28 -6.97 -14.11
CA VAL A 99 9.79 -5.71 -13.53
C VAL A 99 11.02 -5.94 -12.67
N ALA A 100 11.08 -7.03 -11.92
CA ALA A 100 12.22 -7.37 -11.07
C ALA A 100 12.56 -8.87 -11.18
N THR A 101 13.82 -9.23 -10.93
CA THR A 101 14.28 -10.62 -11.03
C THR A 101 14.40 -11.32 -9.70
N SER A 102 14.58 -10.59 -8.59
CA SER A 102 14.59 -11.12 -7.24
C SER A 102 13.96 -10.12 -6.26
N GLY A 103 13.36 -10.63 -5.18
CA GLY A 103 12.63 -9.82 -4.22
C GLY A 103 12.95 -10.13 -2.76
N GLU A 104 12.90 -9.08 -1.94
CA GLU A 104 12.81 -9.18 -0.48
C GLU A 104 11.43 -8.64 -0.07
N LEU A 105 10.71 -9.40 0.76
CA LEU A 105 9.35 -9.08 1.21
C LEU A 105 9.41 -8.70 2.69
N THR A 106 8.89 -7.54 3.07
CA THR A 106 8.88 -7.12 4.47
C THR A 106 7.51 -6.62 4.88
N ASP A 107 7.08 -7.04 6.05
CA ASP A 107 5.85 -6.60 6.70
C ASP A 107 6.06 -6.56 8.21
N LEU A 108 5.25 -5.79 8.92
CA LEU A 108 5.26 -5.77 10.37
C LEU A 108 4.58 -7.03 10.97
N SER A 109 3.64 -7.65 10.21
CA SER A 109 2.94 -8.86 10.57
C SER A 109 3.72 -10.12 10.16
N PRO A 110 4.07 -11.01 11.12
CA PRO A 110 4.67 -12.31 10.81
C PRO A 110 3.80 -13.19 9.91
N GLY A 111 2.47 -13.17 10.11
CA GLY A 111 1.53 -13.95 9.31
C GLY A 111 1.49 -13.51 7.86
N MET A 112 1.54 -12.20 7.59
CA MET A 112 1.63 -11.68 6.23
C MET A 112 2.90 -12.13 5.53
N VAL A 113 4.06 -12.02 6.20
CA VAL A 113 5.34 -12.47 5.64
C VAL A 113 5.31 -13.98 5.31
N GLU A 114 4.73 -14.81 6.19
CA GLU A 114 4.60 -16.25 5.95
C GLU A 114 3.75 -16.54 4.71
N VAL A 115 2.60 -15.90 4.58
CA VAL A 115 1.72 -16.05 3.41
C VAL A 115 2.40 -15.56 2.14
N ALA A 116 3.07 -14.40 2.18
CA ALA A 116 3.80 -13.86 1.02
C ALA A 116 4.91 -14.80 0.53
N LEU A 117 5.68 -15.39 1.45
CA LEU A 117 6.72 -16.37 1.11
C LEU A 117 6.12 -17.65 0.51
N ARG A 118 5.00 -18.13 1.05
CA ARG A 118 4.26 -19.28 0.52
C ARG A 118 3.78 -19.02 -0.91
N ASN A 119 3.22 -17.83 -1.16
CA ASN A 119 2.78 -17.40 -2.48
C ASN A 119 3.96 -17.31 -3.46
N GLY A 120 5.06 -16.69 -3.05
CA GLY A 120 6.29 -16.61 -3.86
C GLY A 120 6.86 -17.97 -4.23
N GLN A 121 6.87 -18.92 -3.29
CA GLN A 121 7.29 -20.30 -3.53
C GLN A 121 6.38 -21.02 -4.52
N GLN A 122 5.06 -20.88 -4.38
CA GLN A 122 4.09 -21.48 -5.31
C GLN A 122 4.23 -20.95 -6.74
N LEU A 123 4.62 -19.69 -6.89
CA LEU A 123 4.88 -19.05 -8.17
C LEU A 123 6.27 -19.34 -8.74
N GLY A 124 7.14 -20.03 -7.97
CA GLY A 124 8.52 -20.32 -8.37
C GLY A 124 9.41 -19.08 -8.46
N LEU A 125 9.08 -18.00 -7.73
CA LEU A 125 9.82 -16.75 -7.74
C LEU A 125 10.96 -16.77 -6.71
N GLN A 126 12.04 -16.05 -7.00
CA GLN A 126 13.17 -15.90 -6.08
C GLN A 126 12.91 -14.78 -5.09
N VAL A 127 12.33 -15.12 -3.95
CA VAL A 127 12.03 -14.17 -2.88
C VAL A 127 12.50 -14.69 -1.53
N ASN A 128 12.89 -13.74 -0.67
CA ASN A 128 13.06 -13.94 0.75
C ASN A 128 12.11 -12.98 1.49
N GLY A 129 11.92 -13.20 2.80
CA GLY A 129 11.09 -12.32 3.58
C GLY A 129 11.53 -12.26 5.04
N ARG A 130 11.19 -11.16 5.68
CA ARG A 130 11.40 -10.98 7.12
C ARG A 130 10.40 -10.00 7.70
N VAL A 131 10.07 -10.20 8.95
CA VAL A 131 9.32 -9.21 9.74
C VAL A 131 10.19 -7.97 9.92
N ALA A 132 9.67 -6.81 9.55
CA ALA A 132 10.41 -5.56 9.65
C ALA A 132 9.49 -4.36 9.74
N ASP A 133 9.94 -3.35 10.47
CA ASP A 133 9.34 -2.04 10.55
C ASP A 133 9.85 -1.16 9.38
N ALA A 134 8.93 -0.56 8.62
CA ALA A 134 9.28 0.31 7.50
C ALA A 134 9.96 1.62 7.94
N GLU A 135 9.84 2.02 9.20
CA GLU A 135 10.57 3.16 9.78
C GLU A 135 12.01 2.82 10.14
N THR A 136 12.39 1.52 10.14
CA THR A 136 13.74 1.04 10.45
C THR A 136 14.03 -0.21 9.62
N ILE A 137 14.36 -0.01 8.35
CA ILE A 137 14.53 -1.09 7.38
C ILE A 137 15.84 -1.86 7.67
N PRO A 138 15.78 -3.20 7.99
CA PRO A 138 16.91 -3.97 8.46
C PRO A 138 17.83 -4.46 7.33
N TYR A 139 18.15 -3.56 6.40
CA TYR A 139 19.08 -3.81 5.31
C TYR A 139 20.16 -2.73 5.25
N PRO A 140 21.37 -3.05 4.76
CA PRO A 140 22.45 -2.06 4.56
C PRO A 140 22.06 -0.98 3.55
N ASP A 141 22.77 0.15 3.62
CA ASP A 141 22.68 1.20 2.61
C ASP A 141 22.99 0.66 1.22
N ASN A 142 22.35 1.21 0.20
CA ASN A 142 22.64 0.92 -1.20
C ASN A 142 22.49 -0.56 -1.59
N THR A 143 21.45 -1.21 -1.09
CA THR A 143 21.18 -2.64 -1.30
C THR A 143 20.29 -2.92 -2.50
N PHE A 144 19.27 -2.08 -2.73
CA PHE A 144 18.20 -2.35 -3.68
C PHE A 144 18.24 -1.47 -4.91
N ASP A 145 17.85 -2.04 -6.05
CA ASP A 145 17.67 -1.31 -7.30
C ASP A 145 16.28 -0.66 -7.36
N LEU A 146 15.29 -1.33 -6.74
CA LEU A 146 13.90 -0.91 -6.68
C LEU A 146 13.34 -1.13 -5.26
N VAL A 147 12.59 -0.17 -4.75
CA VAL A 147 11.73 -0.35 -3.56
C VAL A 147 10.30 -0.07 -3.95
N VAL A 148 9.39 -0.98 -3.61
CA VAL A 148 7.96 -0.84 -3.90
C VAL A 148 7.12 -1.00 -2.64
N GLY A 149 5.88 -0.55 -2.72
CA GLY A 149 4.85 -0.80 -1.73
C GLY A 149 3.48 -0.44 -2.30
N HIS A 150 2.45 -1.08 -1.80
CA HIS A 150 1.08 -0.84 -2.23
C HIS A 150 0.16 -0.68 -1.03
N ALA A 151 -0.52 0.47 -0.94
CA ALA A 151 -1.48 0.77 0.13
C ALA A 151 -0.86 0.59 1.54
N MET A 152 0.33 1.16 1.79
CA MET A 152 1.07 0.94 3.03
C MET A 152 1.55 2.21 3.75
N LEU A 153 1.87 3.30 3.04
CA LEU A 153 2.39 4.53 3.68
C LEU A 153 1.38 5.15 4.64
N HIS A 154 0.08 5.04 4.35
CA HIS A 154 -0.97 5.59 5.18
C HIS A 154 -1.15 4.85 6.52
N HIS A 155 -0.56 3.67 6.66
CA HIS A 155 -0.53 2.92 7.91
C HIS A 155 0.69 3.24 8.79
N ILE A 156 1.72 3.91 8.26
CA ILE A 156 2.98 4.14 8.95
C ILE A 156 2.88 5.40 9.81
N PRO A 157 3.22 5.35 11.11
CA PRO A 157 3.19 6.52 11.99
C PRO A 157 4.01 7.71 11.48
N ASP A 158 5.23 7.47 10.99
CA ASP A 158 6.09 8.49 10.38
C ASP A 158 6.46 8.12 8.92
N PRO A 159 5.61 8.49 7.93
CA PRO A 159 5.88 8.21 6.51
C PRO A 159 7.15 8.89 5.99
N GLU A 160 7.57 10.03 6.58
CA GLU A 160 8.80 10.71 6.18
C GLU A 160 10.04 9.94 6.61
N GLN A 161 10.04 9.38 7.82
CA GLN A 161 11.09 8.49 8.30
C GLN A 161 11.19 7.24 7.42
N SER A 162 10.05 6.62 7.08
CA SER A 162 10.03 5.47 6.17
C SER A 162 10.61 5.83 4.80
N LEU A 163 10.23 6.96 4.21
CA LEU A 163 10.79 7.41 2.94
C LEU A 163 12.30 7.70 3.04
N ALA A 164 12.79 8.20 4.18
CA ALA A 164 14.23 8.40 4.40
C ALA A 164 14.98 7.05 4.43
N GLU A 165 14.42 6.03 5.07
CA GLU A 165 14.95 4.68 5.08
C GLU A 165 14.94 4.05 3.67
N VAL A 166 13.85 4.28 2.90
CA VAL A 166 13.77 3.87 1.48
C VAL A 166 14.94 4.46 0.68
N ILE A 167 15.18 5.76 0.81
CA ILE A 167 16.31 6.42 0.13
C ILE A 167 17.65 5.89 0.65
N ARG A 168 17.76 5.54 1.93
CA ARG A 168 18.99 4.95 2.48
C ARG A 168 19.32 3.62 1.83
N VAL A 169 18.34 2.70 1.77
CA VAL A 169 18.55 1.34 1.27
C VAL A 169 18.61 1.22 -0.25
N LEU A 170 18.08 2.19 -0.99
CA LEU A 170 18.22 2.25 -2.45
C LEU A 170 19.69 2.48 -2.84
N LYS A 171 20.14 1.86 -3.92
CA LYS A 171 21.40 2.20 -4.59
C LYS A 171 21.32 3.60 -5.19
N PRO A 172 22.46 4.32 -5.37
CA PRO A 172 22.46 5.54 -6.18
C PRO A 172 21.85 5.28 -7.57
N GLY A 173 20.88 6.09 -7.97
CA GLY A 173 20.08 5.86 -9.19
C GLY A 173 18.94 4.87 -9.04
N GLY A 174 18.85 4.16 -7.91
CA GLY A 174 17.72 3.25 -7.62
C GLY A 174 16.41 4.02 -7.42
N ARG A 175 15.29 3.37 -7.71
CA ARG A 175 13.96 3.95 -7.76
C ARG A 175 13.05 3.40 -6.68
N PHE A 176 12.10 4.19 -6.21
CA PHE A 176 10.94 3.67 -5.48
C PHE A 176 9.64 3.95 -6.23
N VAL A 177 8.64 3.10 -5.98
CA VAL A 177 7.26 3.24 -6.48
C VAL A 177 6.31 2.81 -5.38
N PHE A 178 5.52 3.74 -4.85
CA PHE A 178 4.42 3.46 -3.94
C PHE A 178 3.10 3.78 -4.63
N ALA A 179 2.15 2.86 -4.54
CA ALA A 179 0.85 2.95 -5.17
C ALA A 179 -0.27 2.67 -4.15
N GLY A 180 -1.50 3.09 -4.46
CA GLY A 180 -2.66 2.79 -3.64
C GLY A 180 -2.79 3.66 -2.38
N GLU A 181 -2.13 4.81 -2.31
CA GLU A 181 -2.22 5.68 -1.14
C GLU A 181 -3.47 6.58 -1.19
N PRO A 182 -4.32 6.59 -0.15
CA PRO A 182 -5.58 7.33 -0.19
C PRO A 182 -5.36 8.84 -0.22
N SER A 183 -6.04 9.51 -1.15
CA SER A 183 -6.05 10.97 -1.16
C SER A 183 -7.04 11.53 -0.14
N THR A 184 -6.73 12.71 0.42
CA THR A 184 -7.56 13.34 1.47
C THR A 184 -8.99 13.64 1.01
N ILE A 185 -9.18 14.05 -0.24
CA ILE A 185 -10.52 14.33 -0.78
C ILE A 185 -11.21 13.03 -1.16
N GLY A 186 -10.47 12.10 -1.80
CA GLY A 186 -10.95 10.79 -2.19
C GLY A 186 -11.48 9.98 -1.01
N ASP A 187 -10.72 9.92 0.07
CA ASP A 187 -11.12 9.22 1.29
C ASP A 187 -12.40 9.82 1.90
N LYS A 188 -12.52 11.15 1.96
CA LYS A 188 -13.72 11.81 2.50
C LYS A 188 -15.00 11.43 1.75
N TYR A 189 -14.99 11.48 0.41
CA TYR A 189 -16.19 11.12 -0.33
C TYR A 189 -16.43 9.60 -0.30
N ALA A 190 -15.39 8.78 -0.35
CA ALA A 190 -15.50 7.34 -0.26
C ALA A 190 -16.17 6.90 1.06
N ARG A 191 -15.70 7.41 2.20
CA ARG A 191 -16.32 7.17 3.53
C ARG A 191 -17.76 7.66 3.60
N ALA A 192 -18.05 8.85 3.06
CA ALA A 192 -19.40 9.39 3.04
C ALA A 192 -20.37 8.52 2.22
N ILE A 193 -19.96 8.11 1.02
CA ILE A 193 -20.75 7.26 0.13
C ILE A 193 -20.92 5.86 0.73
N SER A 194 -19.86 5.25 1.28
CA SER A 194 -19.93 3.96 1.96
C SER A 194 -20.87 3.99 3.15
N THR A 195 -20.79 5.01 4.00
CA THR A 195 -21.69 5.19 5.15
C THR A 195 -23.15 5.30 4.71
N LEU A 196 -23.41 6.08 3.66
CA LEU A 196 -24.76 6.23 3.10
C LEU A 196 -25.28 4.90 2.54
N THR A 197 -24.46 4.22 1.73
CA THR A 197 -24.79 2.91 1.13
C THR A 197 -25.09 1.88 2.22
N TRP A 198 -24.24 1.77 3.24
CA TRP A 198 -24.45 0.88 4.38
C TRP A 198 -25.78 1.12 5.07
N LYS A 199 -26.09 2.39 5.40
CA LYS A 199 -27.37 2.76 6.03
C LYS A 199 -28.57 2.42 5.15
N ILE A 200 -28.49 2.67 3.86
CA ILE A 200 -29.57 2.36 2.92
C ILE A 200 -29.78 0.84 2.87
N VAL A 201 -28.72 0.07 2.57
CA VAL A 201 -28.80 -1.39 2.38
C VAL A 201 -29.29 -2.07 3.66
N THR A 202 -28.70 -1.78 4.81
CA THR A 202 -29.07 -2.39 6.08
C THR A 202 -30.48 -1.99 6.56
N THR A 203 -31.00 -0.84 6.10
CA THR A 203 -32.38 -0.41 6.40
C THR A 203 -33.37 -1.08 5.44
N VAL A 204 -33.12 -1.05 4.14
CA VAL A 204 -34.03 -1.58 3.12
C VAL A 204 -34.15 -3.10 3.22
N THR A 205 -33.10 -3.82 3.56
CA THR A 205 -33.11 -5.26 3.79
C THR A 205 -33.89 -5.69 5.05
N LYS A 206 -34.38 -4.77 5.88
CA LYS A 206 -35.35 -5.06 6.95
C LYS A 206 -36.76 -5.28 6.42
N LEU A 207 -37.08 -4.79 5.23
CA LEU A 207 -38.39 -4.90 4.60
C LEU A 207 -38.67 -6.35 4.17
N GLY A 208 -39.90 -6.83 4.36
CA GLY A 208 -40.28 -8.23 4.13
C GLY A 208 -39.81 -8.83 2.82
N PRO A 209 -40.06 -8.20 1.63
CA PRO A 209 -39.63 -8.76 0.34
C PRO A 209 -38.10 -8.86 0.16
N LEU A 210 -37.34 -8.01 0.85
CA LEU A 210 -35.87 -7.91 0.73
C LEU A 210 -35.13 -8.59 1.89
N ARG A 211 -35.84 -9.16 2.86
CA ARG A 211 -35.27 -9.78 4.06
C ARG A 211 -34.27 -10.91 3.74
N LYS A 212 -34.42 -11.59 2.61
CA LYS A 212 -33.50 -12.63 2.16
C LYS A 212 -32.09 -12.11 1.82
N TYR A 213 -31.96 -10.81 1.55
CA TYR A 213 -30.69 -10.13 1.29
C TYR A 213 -30.05 -9.53 2.55
N ARG A 214 -30.66 -9.74 3.71
CA ARG A 214 -30.12 -9.22 4.98
C ARG A 214 -29.10 -10.22 5.53
N ARG A 215 -27.88 -9.78 5.76
CA ARG A 215 -26.90 -10.53 6.52
C ARG A 215 -27.38 -10.81 7.95
N PRO A 216 -27.02 -11.96 8.54
CA PRO A 216 -27.18 -12.20 9.97
C PRO A 216 -26.61 -11.04 10.80
N GLN A 217 -27.24 -10.74 11.94
CA GLN A 217 -26.82 -9.61 12.76
C GLN A 217 -25.39 -9.79 13.31
N GLU A 218 -25.01 -11.01 13.64
CA GLU A 218 -23.67 -11.38 14.13
C GLU A 218 -22.59 -11.04 13.09
N GLU A 219 -22.81 -11.36 11.81
CA GLU A 219 -21.89 -11.02 10.71
C GLU A 219 -21.81 -9.50 10.46
N LEU A 220 -22.92 -8.78 10.60
CA LEU A 220 -22.93 -7.32 10.51
C LEU A 220 -22.16 -6.67 11.65
N ASP A 221 -22.26 -7.23 12.85
CA ASP A 221 -21.54 -6.74 14.02
C ASP A 221 -20.04 -7.06 13.93
N GLU A 222 -19.69 -8.21 13.36
CA GLU A 222 -18.29 -8.58 13.06
C GLU A 222 -17.69 -7.66 11.99
N SER A 223 -18.41 -7.42 10.89
CA SER A 223 -18.00 -6.48 9.84
C SER A 223 -17.82 -5.07 10.39
N SER A 224 -18.71 -4.63 11.31
CA SER A 224 -18.59 -3.31 11.94
C SER A 224 -17.39 -3.23 12.89
N ARG A 225 -17.05 -4.30 13.59
CA ARG A 225 -15.83 -4.38 14.43
C ARG A 225 -14.56 -4.37 13.60
N ALA A 226 -14.53 -5.14 12.50
CA ALA A 226 -13.40 -5.13 11.56
C ALA A 226 -13.18 -3.72 10.99
N GLN A 227 -14.26 -3.03 10.57
CA GLN A 227 -14.20 -1.65 10.09
C GLN A 227 -13.74 -0.66 11.17
N ALA A 228 -14.08 -0.89 12.44
CA ALA A 228 -13.60 -0.06 13.54
C ALA A 228 -12.09 -0.24 13.79
N LEU A 229 -11.57 -1.45 13.65
CA LEU A 229 -10.12 -1.71 13.71
C LEU A 229 -9.38 -1.13 12.50
N GLU A 230 -9.92 -1.28 11.29
CA GLU A 230 -9.39 -0.67 10.08
C GLU A 230 -9.25 0.86 10.24
N ALA A 231 -10.22 1.51 10.87
CA ALA A 231 -10.16 2.95 11.15
C ALA A 231 -9.06 3.35 12.16
N VAL A 232 -8.53 2.42 12.96
CA VAL A 232 -7.41 2.66 13.88
C VAL A 232 -6.07 2.50 13.16
N VAL A 233 -6.02 1.62 12.16
CA VAL A 233 -4.79 1.35 11.40
C VAL A 233 -4.59 2.33 10.23
N ASP A 234 -5.66 2.89 9.67
CA ASP A 234 -5.64 3.93 8.62
C ASP A 234 -5.41 5.31 9.23
N ILE A 235 -4.17 5.71 9.43
CA ILE A 235 -3.83 6.93 10.18
C ILE A 235 -3.57 8.15 9.32
N HIS A 236 -3.29 7.99 8.03
CA HIS A 236 -2.99 9.09 7.13
C HIS A 236 -3.83 9.08 5.85
N THR A 237 -4.05 10.27 5.32
CA THR A 237 -4.44 10.51 3.94
C THR A 237 -3.54 11.60 3.38
N PHE A 238 -3.28 11.59 2.10
CA PHE A 238 -2.29 12.49 1.51
C PHE A 238 -2.92 13.42 0.47
N THR A 239 -2.40 14.63 0.37
CA THR A 239 -2.53 15.40 -0.88
C THR A 239 -1.35 15.10 -1.80
N PRO A 240 -1.51 15.25 -3.13
CA PRO A 240 -0.39 15.07 -4.08
C PRO A 240 0.84 15.92 -3.73
N THR A 241 0.60 17.13 -3.17
CA THR A 241 1.67 18.05 -2.79
C THR A 241 2.41 17.59 -1.52
N GLU A 242 1.68 17.13 -0.50
CA GLU A 242 2.28 16.60 0.74
C GLU A 242 3.15 15.39 0.43
N LEU A 243 2.63 14.42 -0.34
CA LEU A 243 3.35 13.20 -0.68
C LEU A 243 4.63 13.51 -1.50
N ARG A 244 4.53 14.42 -2.48
CA ARG A 244 5.68 14.90 -3.25
C ARG A 244 6.73 15.57 -2.35
N ASN A 245 6.29 16.41 -1.43
CA ASN A 245 7.19 17.13 -0.55
C ASN A 245 7.85 16.20 0.49
N ALA A 246 7.12 15.22 1.02
CA ALA A 246 7.67 14.19 1.92
C ALA A 246 8.80 13.42 1.22
N ALA A 247 8.57 12.94 0.02
CA ALA A 247 9.60 12.24 -0.76
C ALA A 247 10.84 13.12 -1.03
N ARG A 248 10.63 14.40 -1.35
CA ARG A 248 11.75 15.35 -1.56
C ARG A 248 12.52 15.64 -0.28
N ARG A 249 11.83 15.78 0.86
CA ARG A 249 12.50 15.98 2.17
C ARG A 249 13.31 14.75 2.57
N ALA A 250 12.85 13.56 2.23
CA ALA A 250 13.60 12.31 2.40
C ALA A 250 14.86 12.22 1.51
N GLY A 251 15.04 13.15 0.56
CA GLY A 251 16.23 13.22 -0.31
C GLY A 251 16.02 12.66 -1.72
N ALA A 252 14.79 12.32 -2.11
CA ALA A 252 14.49 11.86 -3.45
C ALA A 252 14.60 12.99 -4.48
N VAL A 253 15.03 12.65 -5.69
CA VAL A 253 14.98 13.48 -6.89
C VAL A 253 14.02 12.87 -7.90
N GLU A 254 13.68 13.59 -8.97
CA GLU A 254 12.75 13.14 -10.01
C GLU A 254 11.41 12.65 -9.43
N VAL A 255 10.93 13.34 -8.40
CA VAL A 255 9.71 12.95 -7.69
C VAL A 255 8.49 13.32 -8.52
N GLU A 256 7.74 12.30 -8.91
CA GLU A 256 6.44 12.42 -9.57
C GLU A 256 5.33 11.84 -8.70
N VAL A 257 4.16 12.47 -8.75
CA VAL A 257 2.93 11.97 -8.11
C VAL A 257 1.85 11.94 -9.16
N ASN A 258 1.30 10.77 -9.38
CA ASN A 258 0.15 10.51 -10.24
C ASN A 258 -1.07 10.14 -9.38
N ALA A 259 -2.24 10.19 -9.99
CA ALA A 259 -3.49 9.89 -9.29
C ALA A 259 -4.40 9.05 -10.18
N GLU A 260 -5.23 8.22 -9.57
CA GLU A 260 -6.13 7.30 -10.24
C GLU A 260 -7.40 7.04 -9.44
N GLU A 261 -8.41 6.47 -10.11
CA GLU A 261 -9.66 6.07 -9.50
C GLU A 261 -10.49 7.25 -8.97
N PHE A 262 -11.01 8.08 -9.88
CA PHE A 262 -12.06 9.05 -9.56
C PHE A 262 -13.45 8.44 -9.77
N ALA A 263 -13.84 8.15 -11.03
CA ALA A 263 -15.11 7.51 -11.33
C ALA A 263 -15.15 6.06 -10.83
N ALA A 264 -14.02 5.35 -10.93
CA ALA A 264 -13.89 3.99 -10.43
C ALA A 264 -14.09 3.93 -8.90
N ALA A 265 -13.64 4.91 -8.13
CA ALA A 265 -13.89 4.98 -6.70
C ALA A 265 -15.33 5.38 -6.36
N LEU A 266 -15.92 6.33 -7.12
CA LEU A 266 -17.31 6.76 -6.91
C LEU A 266 -18.32 5.63 -7.08
N GLU A 267 -18.05 4.66 -7.95
CA GLU A 267 -18.90 3.49 -8.14
C GLU A 267 -18.42 2.27 -7.33
N GLY A 268 -17.13 2.08 -7.19
CA GLY A 268 -16.54 0.94 -6.51
C GLY A 268 -16.85 0.89 -5.02
N TRP A 269 -16.78 2.01 -4.31
CA TRP A 269 -17.09 2.05 -2.88
C TRP A 269 -18.54 1.69 -2.53
N PRO A 270 -19.58 2.20 -3.26
CA PRO A 270 -20.95 1.71 -3.10
C PRO A 270 -21.09 0.22 -3.35
N ILE A 271 -20.46 -0.29 -4.42
CA ILE A 271 -20.51 -1.72 -4.77
C ILE A 271 -19.91 -2.58 -3.65
N ARG A 272 -18.68 -2.29 -3.22
CA ARG A 272 -18.01 -3.00 -2.12
C ARG A 272 -18.82 -2.96 -0.82
N THR A 273 -19.37 -1.78 -0.49
CA THR A 273 -20.20 -1.63 0.70
C THR A 273 -21.50 -2.42 0.58
N PHE A 274 -22.09 -2.48 -0.59
CA PHE A 274 -23.26 -3.32 -0.84
C PHE A 274 -22.94 -4.80 -0.68
N GLU A 275 -21.83 -5.27 -1.27
CA GLU A 275 -21.34 -6.64 -1.14
C GLU A 275 -21.03 -7.02 0.31
N ALA A 276 -20.47 -6.10 1.08
CA ALA A 276 -20.24 -6.30 2.51
C ALA A 276 -21.55 -6.38 3.34
N ALA A 277 -22.63 -5.76 2.89
CA ALA A 277 -23.91 -5.71 3.61
C ALA A 277 -24.90 -6.82 3.22
N VAL A 278 -24.64 -7.58 2.16
CA VAL A 278 -25.51 -8.64 1.61
C VAL A 278 -24.80 -9.99 1.67
N PRO A 279 -25.50 -11.10 1.99
CA PRO A 279 -24.87 -12.44 1.97
C PRO A 279 -24.33 -12.77 0.58
N ALA A 280 -23.10 -13.31 0.52
CA ALA A 280 -22.40 -13.59 -0.74
C ALA A 280 -23.16 -14.59 -1.64
N ASP A 281 -23.87 -15.56 -1.05
CA ASP A 281 -24.70 -16.55 -1.74
C ASP A 281 -25.93 -15.96 -2.44
N GLN A 282 -26.33 -14.73 -2.07
CA GLN A 282 -27.40 -13.98 -2.71
C GLN A 282 -26.93 -13.14 -3.90
N LEU A 283 -25.63 -13.04 -4.12
CA LEU A 283 -25.04 -12.30 -5.23
C LEU A 283 -24.81 -13.24 -6.43
N SER A 284 -25.49 -12.96 -7.52
CA SER A 284 -25.38 -13.80 -8.71
C SER A 284 -24.08 -13.56 -9.47
N LEU A 285 -23.59 -14.55 -10.21
CA LEU A 285 -22.45 -14.40 -11.10
C LEU A 285 -22.64 -13.22 -12.11
N ARG A 286 -23.90 -12.99 -12.55
CA ARG A 286 -24.22 -11.84 -13.43
C ARG A 286 -23.97 -10.49 -12.74
N TYR A 287 -24.22 -10.40 -11.44
CA TYR A 287 -23.94 -9.21 -10.66
C TYR A 287 -22.42 -8.94 -10.63
N HIS A 288 -21.60 -9.96 -10.33
CA HIS A 288 -20.15 -9.81 -10.31
C HIS A 288 -19.58 -9.41 -11.67
N PHE A 289 -20.09 -9.99 -12.77
CA PHE A 289 -19.73 -9.54 -14.12
C PHE A 289 -20.15 -8.09 -14.40
N PHE A 290 -21.32 -7.68 -13.93
CA PHE A 290 -21.79 -6.29 -14.07
C PHE A 290 -20.87 -5.33 -13.29
N ALA A 291 -20.61 -5.59 -12.00
CA ALA A 291 -19.73 -4.78 -11.16
C ALA A 291 -18.31 -4.66 -11.76
N PHE A 292 -17.75 -5.77 -12.21
CA PHE A 292 -16.43 -5.79 -12.84
C PHE A 292 -16.38 -4.97 -14.15
N ASN A 293 -17.38 -5.12 -15.02
CA ASN A 293 -17.42 -4.35 -16.27
C ASN A 293 -17.66 -2.87 -16.03
N LEU A 294 -18.44 -2.51 -15.01
CA LEU A 294 -18.65 -1.13 -14.60
C LEU A 294 -17.34 -0.51 -14.10
N PHE A 295 -16.60 -1.21 -13.24
CA PHE A 295 -15.27 -0.80 -12.79
C PHE A 295 -14.30 -0.57 -13.94
N LYS A 296 -14.24 -1.51 -14.91
CA LYS A 296 -13.42 -1.34 -16.11
C LYS A 296 -13.81 -0.11 -16.94
N ALA A 297 -15.11 0.12 -17.12
CA ALA A 297 -15.60 1.29 -17.85
C ALA A 297 -15.27 2.59 -17.12
N ALA A 298 -15.44 2.63 -15.79
CA ALA A 298 -15.10 3.78 -14.96
C ALA A 298 -13.59 4.06 -15.00
N THR A 299 -12.75 3.04 -14.87
CA THR A 299 -11.28 3.16 -14.99
C THR A 299 -10.89 3.69 -16.39
N TRP A 300 -11.53 3.19 -17.44
CA TRP A 300 -11.28 3.71 -18.79
C TRP A 300 -11.66 5.19 -18.92
N LEU A 301 -12.79 5.61 -18.34
CA LEU A 301 -13.21 7.02 -18.30
C LEU A 301 -12.22 7.88 -17.48
N ASP A 302 -11.72 7.36 -16.37
CA ASP A 302 -10.69 8.04 -15.57
C ASP A 302 -9.45 8.33 -16.41
N GLU A 303 -8.92 7.33 -17.09
CA GLU A 303 -7.70 7.44 -17.88
C GLU A 303 -7.85 8.34 -19.11
N HIS A 304 -8.96 8.26 -19.83
CA HIS A 304 -9.11 8.92 -21.13
C HIS A 304 -9.82 10.27 -21.05
N PHE A 305 -10.60 10.50 -19.99
CA PHE A 305 -11.41 11.69 -19.87
C PHE A 305 -11.14 12.47 -18.58
N PHE A 306 -11.36 11.87 -17.40
CA PHE A 306 -11.37 12.63 -16.16
C PHE A 306 -9.99 13.15 -15.75
N LYS A 307 -8.90 12.45 -16.02
CA LYS A 307 -7.52 12.93 -15.77
C LYS A 307 -7.20 14.26 -16.44
N ARG A 308 -7.96 14.66 -17.50
CA ARG A 308 -7.74 15.93 -18.20
C ARG A 308 -8.41 17.13 -17.54
N PHE A 309 -9.47 16.90 -16.77
CA PHE A 309 -10.35 17.96 -16.25
C PHE A 309 -10.45 17.99 -14.74
N ILE A 310 -10.25 16.85 -14.07
CA ILE A 310 -10.38 16.72 -12.64
C ILE A 310 -9.01 16.89 -11.99
N PRO A 311 -8.86 17.74 -10.96
CA PRO A 311 -7.61 17.88 -10.22
C PRO A 311 -7.19 16.54 -9.59
N GLN A 312 -5.89 16.23 -9.57
CA GLN A 312 -5.35 15.00 -9.01
C GLN A 312 -5.80 14.72 -7.56
N SER A 313 -6.00 15.78 -6.77
CA SER A 313 -6.46 15.68 -5.38
C SER A 313 -7.88 15.11 -5.20
N TRP A 314 -8.66 15.00 -6.28
CA TRP A 314 -10.01 14.42 -6.25
C TRP A 314 -10.05 12.93 -6.59
N PHE A 315 -8.95 12.39 -7.12
CA PHE A 315 -8.82 10.96 -7.34
C PHE A 315 -8.60 10.25 -6.01
N TYR A 316 -9.05 9.01 -5.91
CA TYR A 316 -9.00 8.28 -4.65
C TYR A 316 -7.59 7.81 -4.30
N ASN A 317 -6.88 7.22 -5.25
CA ASN A 317 -5.55 6.68 -5.06
C ASN A 317 -4.47 7.60 -5.62
N LEU A 318 -3.36 7.70 -4.88
CA LEU A 318 -2.14 8.37 -5.30
C LEU A 318 -1.03 7.36 -5.54
N LEU A 319 -0.22 7.62 -6.56
CA LEU A 319 1.02 6.92 -6.85
C LEU A 319 2.17 7.92 -6.72
N VAL A 320 3.24 7.52 -6.03
CA VAL A 320 4.45 8.34 -5.93
C VAL A 320 5.66 7.54 -6.35
N THR A 321 6.53 8.15 -7.14
CA THR A 321 7.85 7.61 -7.53
C THR A 321 8.92 8.65 -7.34
N GLY A 322 10.16 8.20 -7.19
CA GLY A 322 11.32 9.05 -7.11
C GLY A 322 12.60 8.21 -7.16
N VAL A 323 13.72 8.87 -7.29
CA VAL A 323 15.04 8.27 -7.49
C VAL A 323 15.98 8.72 -6.38
N LYS A 324 16.81 7.80 -5.87
CA LYS A 324 17.94 8.18 -5.04
C LYS A 324 18.98 8.89 -5.90
N PRO A 325 19.40 10.12 -5.55
CA PRO A 325 20.38 10.85 -6.34
C PRO A 325 21.72 10.09 -6.43
N PHE A 326 22.37 10.17 -7.58
CA PHE A 326 23.77 9.83 -7.67
C PHE A 326 24.57 10.79 -6.75
N VAL A 327 25.36 10.26 -5.84
CA VAL A 327 26.21 11.08 -4.99
C VAL A 327 27.24 11.76 -5.90
N THR A 328 26.95 12.97 -6.36
CA THR A 328 28.01 13.86 -6.81
C THR A 328 28.82 14.19 -5.58
N ALA A 329 30.08 13.74 -5.51
CA ALA A 329 30.98 14.12 -4.42
C ALA A 329 30.92 15.63 -4.28
N ARG A 330 30.30 16.14 -3.20
CA ARG A 330 30.41 17.55 -2.87
C ARG A 330 31.90 17.81 -2.71
N PRO A 331 32.49 18.80 -3.40
CA PRO A 331 33.85 19.18 -3.12
C PRO A 331 33.89 19.50 -1.62
N ARG A 332 34.76 18.82 -0.87
CA ARG A 332 35.02 19.15 0.53
C ARG A 332 35.20 20.67 0.59
N PRO A 333 34.47 21.42 1.45
CA PRO A 333 34.75 22.81 1.64
C PRO A 333 36.25 22.90 2.00
N ALA A 334 37.00 23.71 1.26
CA ALA A 334 38.40 23.95 1.53
C ALA A 334 38.48 24.34 2.99
N GLY A 335 39.19 23.54 3.79
CA GLY A 335 39.40 23.83 5.19
C GLY A 335 39.98 25.24 5.33
N PRO A 336 39.69 25.99 6.41
CA PRO A 336 40.17 27.35 6.60
C PRO A 336 41.69 27.38 6.42
N SER A 337 42.14 28.22 5.49
CA SER A 337 43.56 28.48 5.28
C SER A 337 44.21 28.86 6.61
N ARG A 338 45.11 28.01 7.10
CA ARG A 338 45.93 28.35 8.27
C ARG A 338 46.81 29.55 7.88
N HIS A 339 46.41 30.72 8.30
CA HIS A 339 47.32 31.86 8.30
C HIS A 339 48.49 31.55 9.23
N PRO A 340 49.74 31.74 8.82
CA PRO A 340 50.88 31.57 9.71
C PRO A 340 50.82 32.61 10.81
N ILE A 341 50.96 32.17 12.06
CA ILE A 341 51.08 33.03 13.22
C ILE A 341 52.40 33.85 13.10
N PRO A 342 52.36 35.19 13.18
CA PRO A 342 53.61 35.97 13.20
C PRO A 342 54.40 35.69 14.50
N THR A 343 55.62 35.25 14.36
CA THR A 343 56.59 35.17 15.46
C THR A 343 57.03 36.58 15.83
N VAL A 344 56.62 37.01 17.03
CA VAL A 344 57.16 38.22 17.66
C VAL A 344 58.58 37.92 18.20
N ARG A 345 59.55 38.74 17.80
CA ARG A 345 60.87 38.81 18.42
C ARG A 345 60.80 39.72 19.60
#